data_799d0c6a9ca7cee7f7cd3f1c1a7a5665
#
_entry.id   799d0c6a9ca7cee7f7cd3f1c1a7a5665
#
_cell.length_a   1.000
_cell.length_b   1.000
_cell.length_c   1.000
_cell.angle_alpha   90.00
_cell.angle_beta   90.00
_cell.angle_gamma   90.00
#
_symmetry.space_group_name_H-M   'P 1'
#
loop_
_entity.id
_entity.type
_entity.pdbx_description
1 polymer ?
#
loop_
_entity_poly.entity_id
_entity_poly.type
_entity_poly.pdbx_seq_one_letter_code
_entity_poly.pdbx_strand_id
1 'polypeptide(L)'
;MHNVEKALEMGKTSAAGGFQLLIGVASSTIIMAVGTIILGRIMTTDEYGLYGIVLIPSTLINLFRDWGINSAMTRYIANFRATQKEKELQDIIVAGLVFEFAAGLALSFLSLLLATFIASAVFNRPESASYIAIVSVSIIAGSILAASQSGFIGFERMKLNSFTLICQAITKTAVGPVLVFLGYSVLGAVVGYAVSFVAAAIIGVATFYFILLRPLRKKASTGLNLIRTLKTMLSYGVPLSISSILAGLLTQVYAFMIVPLTSNTMYGNYLTALNFSVLLTFFTIPIGTVLFPAFSKLDPEKESDLIKTVFASSIKYASILLVPATMILIALSGPIIGTLYGETYVYGPFFLAIMVTVNLFVVIGSLSAGGLLSGLGKTKTLMYQSIMTIVIGLPLGIVLIPVFGITGLIVAGTLSGIPSMVWGLYWIWKHFKAKADFRSSAKILAASTVATILAYLPATYLQMANWIRLIIGLVVFVTAYITAAPLIGAVYSEDISNLRIMFSGMSIVSKTINLVLKAAEKAAHLKSPKK
;
A
#
# COMPACT_ATOMS: atom_id res chain seq x y z
N MET A 1 20.33 -13.93 32.59
CA MET A 1 18.88 -14.24 32.62
C MET A 1 18.03 -12.98 32.48
N HIS A 2 18.17 -11.94 33.30
CA HIS A 2 17.36 -10.70 33.23
C HIS A 2 17.31 -9.99 31.88
N ASN A 3 18.43 -9.92 31.13
CA ASN A 3 18.47 -9.30 29.78
C ASN A 3 17.74 -10.14 28.72
N VAL A 4 17.72 -11.45 28.83
CA VAL A 4 17.02 -12.36 27.91
C VAL A 4 15.51 -12.30 28.14
N GLU A 5 15.07 -12.28 29.41
CA GLU A 5 13.65 -12.10 29.75
C GLU A 5 13.12 -10.75 29.28
N LYS A 6 13.89 -9.67 29.51
CA LYS A 6 13.54 -8.33 29.01
C LYS A 6 13.45 -8.28 27.50
N ALA A 7 14.37 -8.92 26.78
CA ALA A 7 14.34 -9.00 25.32
C ALA A 7 13.12 -9.80 24.81
N LEU A 8 12.76 -10.89 25.48
CA LEU A 8 11.58 -11.69 25.16
C LEU A 8 10.26 -10.92 25.43
N GLU A 9 10.18 -10.18 26.52
CA GLU A 9 9.02 -9.34 26.84
C GLU A 9 8.86 -8.19 25.84
N MET A 10 9.96 -7.51 25.50
CA MET A 10 9.96 -6.49 24.44
C MET A 10 9.54 -7.08 23.08
N GLY A 11 10.03 -8.28 22.74
CA GLY A 11 9.63 -8.99 21.52
C GLY A 11 8.14 -9.32 21.48
N LYS A 12 7.56 -9.82 22.57
CA LYS A 12 6.12 -10.10 22.70
C LYS A 12 5.27 -8.83 22.58
N THR A 13 5.67 -7.75 23.24
CA THR A 13 4.95 -6.47 23.20
C THR A 13 4.99 -5.86 21.80
N SER A 14 6.14 -5.87 21.14
CA SER A 14 6.30 -5.39 19.77
C SER A 14 5.49 -6.23 18.77
N ALA A 15 5.49 -7.54 18.90
CA ALA A 15 4.70 -8.43 18.05
C ALA A 15 3.18 -8.22 18.23
N ALA A 16 2.72 -8.12 19.48
CA ALA A 16 1.31 -7.84 19.77
C ALA A 16 0.88 -6.46 19.26
N GLY A 17 1.73 -5.44 19.43
CA GLY A 17 1.50 -4.09 18.91
C GLY A 17 1.45 -4.07 17.38
N GLY A 18 2.41 -4.72 16.71
CA GLY A 18 2.45 -4.86 15.26
C GLY A 18 1.18 -5.54 14.71
N PHE A 19 0.72 -6.60 15.36
CA PHE A 19 -0.52 -7.28 14.99
C PHE A 19 -1.77 -6.38 15.15
N GLN A 20 -1.85 -5.61 16.22
CA GLN A 20 -2.94 -4.65 16.43
C GLN A 20 -2.96 -3.56 15.35
N LEU A 21 -1.78 -3.06 14.98
CA LEU A 21 -1.64 -2.09 13.88
C LEU A 21 -2.07 -2.70 12.55
N LEU A 22 -1.66 -3.93 12.24
CA LEU A 22 -2.07 -4.62 11.02
C LEU A 22 -3.59 -4.79 10.93
N ILE A 23 -4.26 -5.17 12.03
CA ILE A 23 -5.73 -5.23 12.06
C ILE A 23 -6.34 -3.85 11.81
N GLY A 24 -5.81 -2.81 12.43
CA GLY A 24 -6.30 -1.45 12.24
C GLY A 24 -6.17 -0.97 10.80
N VAL A 25 -5.00 -1.17 10.19
CA VAL A 25 -4.74 -0.84 8.78
C VAL A 25 -5.62 -1.66 7.85
N ALA A 26 -5.72 -2.97 8.03
CA ALA A 26 -6.57 -3.83 7.21
C ALA A 26 -8.05 -3.44 7.30
N SER A 27 -8.55 -3.22 8.52
CA SER A 27 -9.95 -2.81 8.74
C SER A 27 -10.24 -1.46 8.10
N SER A 28 -9.37 -0.46 8.31
CA SER A 28 -9.55 0.87 7.70
C SER A 28 -9.48 0.81 6.17
N THR A 29 -8.59 0.00 5.61
CA THR A 29 -8.47 -0.19 4.15
C THR A 29 -9.74 -0.83 3.57
N ILE A 30 -10.29 -1.86 4.23
CA ILE A 30 -11.54 -2.49 3.80
C ILE A 30 -12.70 -1.49 3.86
N ILE A 31 -12.84 -0.73 4.95
CA ILE A 31 -13.88 0.29 5.10
C ILE A 31 -13.75 1.35 4.01
N MET A 32 -12.53 1.85 3.75
CA MET A 32 -12.28 2.82 2.68
C MET A 32 -12.59 2.24 1.29
N ALA A 33 -12.25 0.98 1.03
CA ALA A 33 -12.57 0.31 -0.23
C ALA A 33 -14.08 0.24 -0.45
N VAL A 34 -14.85 -0.11 0.57
CA VAL A 34 -16.33 -0.08 0.51
C VAL A 34 -16.82 1.35 0.20
N GLY A 35 -16.27 2.37 0.86
CA GLY A 35 -16.64 3.77 0.61
C GLY A 35 -16.34 4.23 -0.82
N THR A 36 -15.20 3.84 -1.38
CA THR A 36 -14.84 4.18 -2.76
C THR A 36 -15.71 3.45 -3.79
N ILE A 37 -16.09 2.20 -3.50
CA ILE A 37 -17.03 1.43 -4.34
C ILE A 37 -18.42 2.10 -4.31
N ILE A 38 -18.91 2.48 -3.14
CA ILE A 38 -20.20 3.17 -3.01
C ILE A 38 -20.16 4.49 -3.79
N LEU A 39 -19.13 5.32 -3.62
CA LEU A 39 -18.99 6.57 -4.38
C LEU A 39 -18.99 6.32 -5.89
N GLY A 40 -18.16 5.39 -6.36
CA GLY A 40 -18.10 5.07 -7.78
C GLY A 40 -19.41 4.47 -8.34
N ARG A 41 -20.27 3.90 -7.49
CA ARG A 41 -21.58 3.35 -7.88
C ARG A 41 -22.68 4.41 -7.97
N ILE A 42 -22.65 5.42 -7.09
CA ILE A 42 -23.70 6.45 -7.03
C ILE A 42 -23.38 7.70 -7.87
N MET A 43 -22.09 7.92 -8.18
CA MET A 43 -21.63 9.00 -9.07
C MET A 43 -21.60 8.52 -10.52
N THR A 44 -21.71 9.44 -11.45
CA THR A 44 -21.39 9.16 -12.85
C THR A 44 -19.89 8.90 -13.00
N THR A 45 -19.49 8.21 -14.07
CA THR A 45 -18.07 7.95 -14.35
C THR A 45 -17.25 9.23 -14.47
N ASP A 46 -17.87 10.31 -15.02
CA ASP A 46 -17.26 11.63 -15.16
C ASP A 46 -17.04 12.30 -13.80
N GLU A 47 -18.07 12.34 -12.97
CA GLU A 47 -17.99 12.91 -11.62
C GLU A 47 -16.98 12.18 -10.75
N TYR A 48 -16.96 10.84 -10.82
CA TYR A 48 -16.00 10.03 -10.06
C TYR A 48 -14.55 10.27 -10.53
N GLY A 49 -14.37 10.47 -11.84
CA GLY A 49 -13.08 10.86 -12.41
C GLY A 49 -12.63 12.24 -11.95
N LEU A 50 -13.53 13.24 -12.00
CA LEU A 50 -13.25 14.59 -11.51
C LEU A 50 -12.91 14.59 -10.02
N TYR A 51 -13.65 13.82 -9.21
CA TYR A 51 -13.32 13.62 -7.79
C TYR A 51 -11.87 13.11 -7.60
N GLY A 52 -11.44 12.14 -8.40
CA GLY A 52 -10.07 11.65 -8.32
C GLY A 52 -9.01 12.68 -8.75
N ILE A 53 -9.29 13.42 -9.81
CA ILE A 53 -8.40 14.45 -10.34
C ILE A 53 -8.14 15.56 -9.30
N VAL A 54 -9.18 16.04 -8.63
CA VAL A 54 -9.04 17.13 -7.65
C VAL A 54 -8.27 16.74 -6.39
N LEU A 55 -8.07 15.45 -6.14
CA LEU A 55 -7.24 14.97 -5.03
C LEU A 55 -5.73 14.99 -5.35
N ILE A 56 -5.34 15.01 -6.64
CA ILE A 56 -3.93 14.89 -7.06
C ILE A 56 -3.04 15.99 -6.47
N PRO A 57 -3.40 17.28 -6.48
CA PRO A 57 -2.56 18.32 -5.93
C PRO A 57 -2.24 18.12 -4.46
N SER A 58 -3.23 17.72 -3.66
CA SER A 58 -3.04 17.48 -2.23
C SER A 58 -2.15 16.26 -1.96
N THR A 59 -2.22 15.21 -2.80
CA THR A 59 -1.37 14.02 -2.65
C THR A 59 0.09 14.33 -2.99
N LEU A 60 0.34 15.16 -4.01
CA LEU A 60 1.69 15.64 -4.34
C LEU A 60 2.27 16.49 -3.19
N ILE A 61 1.50 17.44 -2.68
CA ILE A 61 1.93 18.33 -1.60
C ILE A 61 2.21 17.52 -0.33
N ASN A 62 1.38 16.52 -0.01
CA ASN A 62 1.60 15.64 1.12
C ASN A 62 2.92 14.86 1.05
N LEU A 63 3.45 14.59 -0.14
CA LEU A 63 4.75 13.94 -0.33
C LEU A 63 5.90 14.80 0.24
N PHE A 64 5.77 16.13 0.19
CA PHE A 64 6.76 17.07 0.68
C PHE A 64 6.49 17.60 2.09
N ARG A 65 5.48 17.10 2.77
CA ARG A 65 5.04 17.64 4.07
C ARG A 65 5.93 17.24 5.24
N ASP A 66 6.25 15.94 5.33
CA ASP A 66 6.72 15.34 6.58
C ASP A 66 8.19 15.65 6.90
N TRP A 67 9.07 15.83 5.94
CA TRP A 67 10.52 15.98 6.17
C TRP A 67 11.12 14.99 7.19
N GLY A 68 10.43 13.87 7.46
CA GLY A 68 10.83 12.81 8.38
C GLY A 68 10.62 13.13 9.86
N ILE A 69 9.91 14.20 10.17
CA ILE A 69 9.56 14.58 11.54
C ILE A 69 8.75 13.49 12.23
N ASN A 70 7.80 12.86 11.52
CA ASN A 70 6.99 11.77 12.06
C ASN A 70 7.83 10.55 12.45
N SER A 71 8.81 10.20 11.62
CA SER A 71 9.78 9.13 11.92
C SER A 71 10.68 9.48 13.10
N ALA A 72 11.13 10.74 13.17
CA ALA A 72 11.91 11.25 14.30
C ALA A 72 11.09 11.25 15.60
N MET A 73 9.83 11.73 15.57
CA MET A 73 8.91 11.66 16.71
C MET A 73 8.78 10.23 17.24
N THR A 74 8.45 9.29 16.38
CA THR A 74 8.29 7.88 16.76
C THR A 74 9.55 7.34 17.45
N ARG A 75 10.72 7.57 16.86
CA ARG A 75 12.01 7.11 17.40
C ARG A 75 12.35 7.74 18.74
N TYR A 76 12.33 9.08 18.80
CA TYR A 76 12.78 9.79 20.00
C TYR A 76 11.79 9.66 21.15
N ILE A 77 10.49 9.60 20.92
CA ILE A 77 9.48 9.31 21.94
C ILE A 77 9.75 7.93 22.55
N ALA A 78 9.95 6.90 21.74
CA ALA A 78 10.26 5.56 22.24
C ALA A 78 11.57 5.54 23.06
N ASN A 79 12.62 6.22 22.57
CA ASN A 79 13.91 6.28 23.25
C ASN A 79 13.84 7.04 24.58
N PHE A 80 13.27 8.26 24.60
CA PHE A 80 13.22 9.08 25.80
C PHE A 80 12.28 8.53 26.86
N ARG A 81 11.21 7.83 26.42
CA ARG A 81 10.37 7.06 27.34
C ARG A 81 11.13 5.91 28.01
N ALA A 82 11.90 5.14 27.24
CA ALA A 82 12.70 4.04 27.77
C ALA A 82 13.83 4.52 28.71
N THR A 83 14.39 5.71 28.46
CA THR A 83 15.45 6.32 29.25
C THR A 83 14.93 7.27 30.34
N GLN A 84 13.61 7.36 30.53
CA GLN A 84 12.93 8.22 31.53
C GLN A 84 13.30 9.71 31.45
N LYS A 85 13.60 10.20 30.25
CA LYS A 85 13.92 11.61 29.98
C LYS A 85 12.66 12.39 29.68
N GLU A 86 11.91 12.74 30.74
CA GLU A 86 10.57 13.33 30.62
C GLU A 86 10.57 14.71 29.93
N LYS A 87 11.59 15.53 30.16
CA LYS A 87 11.72 16.86 29.54
C LYS A 87 11.96 16.74 28.05
N GLU A 88 12.97 15.96 27.64
CA GLU A 88 13.30 15.73 26.23
C GLU A 88 12.12 15.06 25.48
N LEU A 89 11.39 14.19 26.16
CA LEU A 89 10.18 13.57 25.64
C LEU A 89 9.11 14.63 25.30
N GLN A 90 8.85 15.57 26.21
CA GLN A 90 7.93 16.67 25.95
C GLN A 90 8.41 17.59 24.84
N ASP A 91 9.69 17.95 24.85
CA ASP A 91 10.29 18.84 23.85
C ASP A 91 10.12 18.25 22.43
N ILE A 92 10.36 16.95 22.25
CA ILE A 92 10.14 16.26 20.96
C ILE A 92 8.67 16.28 20.53
N ILE A 93 7.75 16.01 21.46
CA ILE A 93 6.32 16.00 21.15
C ILE A 93 5.85 17.40 20.72
N VAL A 94 6.18 18.41 21.51
CA VAL A 94 5.76 19.79 21.23
C VAL A 94 6.40 20.29 19.94
N ALA A 95 7.70 20.04 19.74
CA ALA A 95 8.40 20.44 18.52
C ALA A 95 7.82 19.77 17.26
N GLY A 96 7.52 18.47 17.33
CA GLY A 96 6.90 17.74 16.24
C GLY A 96 5.49 18.24 15.90
N LEU A 97 4.65 18.46 16.90
CA LEU A 97 3.30 19.01 16.71
C LEU A 97 3.33 20.42 16.13
N VAL A 98 4.23 21.29 16.63
CA VAL A 98 4.40 22.66 16.12
C VAL A 98 4.88 22.63 14.68
N PHE A 99 5.86 21.80 14.36
CA PHE A 99 6.36 21.67 12.99
C PHE A 99 5.28 21.18 12.03
N GLU A 100 4.59 20.11 12.36
CA GLU A 100 3.54 19.53 11.51
C GLU A 100 2.35 20.49 11.34
N PHE A 101 1.99 21.23 12.38
CA PHE A 101 0.98 22.27 12.28
C PHE A 101 1.44 23.42 11.36
N ALA A 102 2.65 23.93 11.55
CA ALA A 102 3.19 25.05 10.76
C ALA A 102 3.40 24.63 9.29
N ALA A 103 4.01 23.48 9.04
CA ALA A 103 4.23 22.94 7.70
C ALA A 103 2.89 22.63 7.01
N GLY A 104 1.96 21.98 7.72
CA GLY A 104 0.62 21.70 7.22
C GLY A 104 -0.17 22.96 6.89
N LEU A 105 -0.11 23.99 7.73
CA LEU A 105 -0.75 25.28 7.48
C LEU A 105 -0.14 25.99 6.26
N ALA A 106 1.19 26.06 6.18
CA ALA A 106 1.88 26.70 5.07
C ALA A 106 1.60 26.00 3.74
N LEU A 107 1.64 24.67 3.71
CA LEU A 107 1.37 23.88 2.50
C LEU A 107 -0.13 23.86 2.13
N SER A 108 -1.02 23.86 3.11
CA SER A 108 -2.46 24.01 2.89
C SER A 108 -2.79 25.38 2.27
N PHE A 109 -2.17 26.46 2.81
CA PHE A 109 -2.33 27.79 2.27
C PHE A 109 -1.73 27.93 0.87
N LEU A 110 -0.54 27.36 0.63
CA LEU A 110 0.05 27.29 -0.70
C LEU A 110 -0.84 26.56 -1.69
N SER A 111 -1.41 25.40 -1.29
CA SER A 111 -2.35 24.64 -2.11
C SER A 111 -3.61 25.45 -2.44
N LEU A 112 -4.14 26.20 -1.47
CA LEU A 112 -5.29 27.08 -1.64
C LEU A 112 -4.98 28.22 -2.64
N LEU A 113 -3.83 28.87 -2.50
CA LEU A 113 -3.39 29.94 -3.42
C LEU A 113 -3.18 29.42 -4.85
N LEU A 114 -2.64 28.23 -4.99
CA LEU A 114 -2.37 27.59 -6.28
C LEU A 114 -3.60 26.89 -6.88
N ALA A 115 -4.73 26.77 -6.16
CA ALA A 115 -5.88 26.00 -6.60
C ALA A 115 -6.43 26.46 -7.96
N THR A 116 -6.61 27.76 -8.15
CA THR A 116 -7.09 28.34 -9.43
C THR A 116 -6.05 28.16 -10.55
N PHE A 117 -4.76 28.36 -10.24
CA PHE A 117 -3.69 28.17 -11.22
C PHE A 117 -3.60 26.70 -11.66
N ILE A 118 -3.62 25.76 -10.73
CA ILE A 118 -3.57 24.33 -11.03
C ILE A 118 -4.81 23.91 -11.84
N ALA A 119 -5.99 24.36 -11.42
CA ALA A 119 -7.24 24.03 -12.09
C ALA A 119 -7.28 24.53 -13.55
N SER A 120 -6.94 25.80 -13.76
CA SER A 120 -7.09 26.45 -15.09
C SER A 120 -5.87 26.24 -15.98
N ALA A 121 -4.66 26.51 -15.48
CA ALA A 121 -3.45 26.51 -16.30
C ALA A 121 -2.79 25.11 -16.44
N VAL A 122 -2.92 24.26 -15.41
CA VAL A 122 -2.29 22.94 -15.44
C VAL A 122 -3.27 21.85 -15.86
N PHE A 123 -4.48 21.85 -15.30
CA PHE A 123 -5.46 20.78 -15.54
C PHE A 123 -6.44 21.09 -16.67
N ASN A 124 -6.52 22.33 -17.14
CA ASN A 124 -7.52 22.80 -18.10
C ASN A 124 -8.97 22.53 -17.64
N ARG A 125 -9.22 22.67 -16.32
CA ARG A 125 -10.52 22.43 -15.66
C ARG A 125 -10.80 23.53 -14.64
N PRO A 126 -11.15 24.76 -15.07
CA PRO A 126 -11.37 25.89 -14.16
C PRO A 126 -12.43 25.60 -13.07
N GLU A 127 -13.44 24.78 -13.39
CA GLU A 127 -14.51 24.36 -12.49
C GLU A 127 -13.98 23.54 -11.28
N SER A 128 -12.81 22.94 -11.40
CA SER A 128 -12.21 22.15 -10.32
C SER A 128 -11.53 22.99 -9.24
N ALA A 129 -11.37 24.30 -9.44
CA ALA A 129 -10.63 25.18 -8.52
C ALA A 129 -11.23 25.18 -7.10
N SER A 130 -12.54 25.29 -6.98
CA SER A 130 -13.24 25.25 -5.70
C SER A 130 -13.07 23.91 -4.97
N TYR A 131 -13.09 22.82 -5.70
CA TYR A 131 -12.87 21.47 -5.14
C TYR A 131 -11.43 21.30 -4.64
N ILE A 132 -10.42 21.73 -5.42
CA ILE A 132 -9.01 21.72 -4.98
C ILE A 132 -8.82 22.57 -3.73
N ALA A 133 -9.47 23.75 -3.66
CA ALA A 133 -9.44 24.62 -2.49
C ALA A 133 -10.00 23.94 -1.22
N ILE A 134 -11.12 23.22 -1.34
CA ILE A 134 -11.70 22.46 -0.20
C ILE A 134 -10.76 21.31 0.20
N VAL A 135 -10.21 20.56 -0.76
CA VAL A 135 -9.26 19.47 -0.48
C VAL A 135 -8.01 19.98 0.23
N SER A 136 -7.60 21.23 0.00
CA SER A 136 -6.41 21.82 0.65
C SER A 136 -6.49 21.77 2.17
N VAL A 137 -7.69 21.84 2.76
CA VAL A 137 -7.93 21.70 4.21
C VAL A 137 -7.46 20.31 4.73
N SER A 138 -7.52 19.27 3.89
CA SER A 138 -7.06 17.94 4.27
C SER A 138 -5.54 17.87 4.51
N ILE A 139 -4.75 18.82 3.97
CA ILE A 139 -3.30 18.85 4.13
C ILE A 139 -2.93 19.18 5.57
N ILE A 140 -3.48 20.27 6.13
CA ILE A 140 -3.24 20.63 7.54
C ILE A 140 -3.83 19.60 8.49
N ALA A 141 -5.06 19.13 8.23
CA ALA A 141 -5.68 18.11 9.07
C ALA A 141 -4.88 16.80 9.04
N GLY A 142 -4.41 16.39 7.85
CA GLY A 142 -3.56 15.22 7.68
C GLY A 142 -2.19 15.33 8.37
N SER A 143 -1.61 16.54 8.42
CA SER A 143 -0.38 16.80 9.17
C SER A 143 -0.57 16.55 10.66
N ILE A 144 -1.59 17.15 11.24
CA ILE A 144 -1.93 17.03 12.65
C ILE A 144 -2.25 15.57 13.02
N LEU A 145 -3.00 14.89 12.16
CA LEU A 145 -3.30 13.47 12.33
C LEU A 145 -2.04 12.62 12.32
N ALA A 146 -1.14 12.83 11.36
CA ALA A 146 0.11 12.07 11.23
C ALA A 146 1.03 12.26 12.45
N ALA A 147 1.14 13.50 12.98
CA ALA A 147 1.87 13.78 14.22
C ALA A 147 1.30 13.00 15.41
N SER A 148 -0.03 12.99 15.55
CA SER A 148 -0.71 12.23 16.61
C SER A 148 -0.45 10.73 16.48
N GLN A 149 -0.54 10.18 15.25
CA GLN A 149 -0.28 8.77 14.95
C GLN A 149 1.16 8.38 15.24
N SER A 150 2.13 9.22 14.87
CA SER A 150 3.55 9.01 15.16
C SER A 150 3.81 9.00 16.67
N GLY A 151 3.12 9.86 17.41
CA GLY A 151 3.13 9.85 18.86
C GLY A 151 2.58 8.55 19.41
N PHE A 152 1.42 8.07 18.95
CA PHE A 152 0.86 6.78 19.40
C PHE A 152 1.82 5.62 19.14
N ILE A 153 2.47 5.58 17.98
CA ILE A 153 3.47 4.56 17.65
C ILE A 153 4.67 4.65 18.61
N GLY A 154 5.21 5.87 18.85
CA GLY A 154 6.32 6.09 19.76
C GLY A 154 6.01 5.72 21.22
N PHE A 155 4.75 5.87 21.65
CA PHE A 155 4.28 5.40 22.95
C PHE A 155 3.87 3.91 22.97
N GLU A 156 4.03 3.19 21.86
CA GLU A 156 3.57 1.79 21.70
C GLU A 156 2.06 1.61 21.92
N ARG A 157 1.28 2.66 21.66
CA ARG A 157 -0.19 2.66 21.78
C ARG A 157 -0.86 2.38 20.43
N MET A 158 -0.53 1.24 19.82
CA MET A 158 -0.99 0.86 18.49
C MET A 158 -2.51 0.82 18.36
N LYS A 159 -3.24 0.48 19.45
CA LYS A 159 -4.71 0.53 19.48
C LYS A 159 -5.26 1.92 19.20
N LEU A 160 -4.63 2.97 19.75
CA LEU A 160 -5.07 4.36 19.54
C LEU A 160 -4.80 4.79 18.10
N ASN A 161 -3.68 4.39 17.53
CA ASN A 161 -3.40 4.62 16.11
C ASN A 161 -4.45 3.93 15.22
N SER A 162 -4.72 2.64 15.45
CA SER A 162 -5.75 1.88 14.72
C SER A 162 -7.13 2.52 14.84
N PHE A 163 -7.47 3.02 16.03
CA PHE A 163 -8.73 3.71 16.27
C PHE A 163 -8.88 4.97 15.40
N THR A 164 -7.84 5.82 15.32
CA THR A 164 -7.89 7.02 14.46
C THR A 164 -8.02 6.67 12.98
N LEU A 165 -7.32 5.62 12.51
CA LEU A 165 -7.44 5.14 11.13
C LEU A 165 -8.86 4.65 10.81
N ILE A 166 -9.46 3.89 11.72
CA ILE A 166 -10.84 3.38 11.56
C ILE A 166 -11.85 4.54 11.59
N CYS A 167 -11.69 5.50 12.51
CA CYS A 167 -12.54 6.68 12.55
C CYS A 167 -12.48 7.50 11.27
N GLN A 168 -11.28 7.70 10.70
CA GLN A 168 -11.09 8.36 9.41
C GLN A 168 -11.83 7.60 8.30
N ALA A 169 -11.63 6.28 8.24
CA ALA A 169 -12.24 5.41 7.24
C ALA A 169 -13.78 5.45 7.32
N ILE A 170 -14.35 5.35 8.52
CA ILE A 170 -15.80 5.40 8.74
C ILE A 170 -16.33 6.78 8.32
N THR A 171 -15.69 7.87 8.75
CA THR A 171 -16.12 9.23 8.40
C THR A 171 -16.11 9.44 6.88
N LYS A 172 -15.03 9.03 6.20
CA LYS A 172 -14.91 9.12 4.73
C LYS A 172 -16.01 8.32 4.04
N THR A 173 -16.24 7.08 4.50
CA THR A 173 -17.20 6.15 3.90
C THR A 173 -18.64 6.56 4.17
N ALA A 174 -18.93 7.25 5.27
CA ALA A 174 -20.27 7.71 5.60
C ALA A 174 -20.58 9.09 4.98
N VAL A 175 -19.74 10.10 5.26
CA VAL A 175 -20.05 11.51 4.91
C VAL A 175 -20.05 11.72 3.40
N GLY A 176 -19.04 11.23 2.68
CA GLY A 176 -18.95 11.41 1.23
C GLY A 176 -20.18 10.85 0.49
N PRO A 177 -20.45 9.54 0.61
CA PRO A 177 -21.61 8.93 -0.04
C PRO A 177 -22.96 9.53 0.36
N VAL A 178 -23.16 9.89 1.64
CA VAL A 178 -24.39 10.54 2.09
C VAL A 178 -24.58 11.88 1.40
N LEU A 179 -23.55 12.73 1.34
CA LEU A 179 -23.64 14.02 0.66
C LEU A 179 -23.87 13.87 -0.85
N VAL A 180 -23.23 12.89 -1.48
CA VAL A 180 -23.48 12.59 -2.91
C VAL A 180 -24.93 12.14 -3.11
N PHE A 181 -25.45 11.27 -2.26
CA PHE A 181 -26.85 10.82 -2.31
C PHE A 181 -27.84 11.97 -2.13
N LEU A 182 -27.49 12.98 -1.32
CA LEU A 182 -28.28 14.21 -1.15
C LEU A 182 -28.19 15.19 -2.34
N GLY A 183 -27.49 14.83 -3.42
CA GLY A 183 -27.40 15.61 -4.65
C GLY A 183 -26.20 16.56 -4.75
N TYR A 184 -25.27 16.54 -3.80
CA TYR A 184 -24.07 17.38 -3.85
C TYR A 184 -22.96 16.85 -4.80
N SER A 185 -23.16 15.70 -5.47
CA SER A 185 -22.26 15.16 -6.48
C SER A 185 -20.78 15.22 -6.07
N VAL A 186 -19.89 15.74 -6.92
CA VAL A 186 -18.43 15.87 -6.67
C VAL A 186 -18.14 16.67 -5.40
N LEU A 187 -18.90 17.76 -5.15
CA LEU A 187 -18.74 18.55 -3.93
C LEU A 187 -18.94 17.71 -2.68
N GLY A 188 -19.97 16.86 -2.66
CA GLY A 188 -20.24 15.97 -1.54
C GLY A 188 -19.11 14.99 -1.25
N ALA A 189 -18.54 14.38 -2.31
CA ALA A 189 -17.42 13.47 -2.19
C ALA A 189 -16.14 14.17 -1.68
N VAL A 190 -15.85 15.37 -2.18
CA VAL A 190 -14.71 16.22 -1.79
C VAL A 190 -14.82 16.70 -0.35
N VAL A 191 -16.00 17.17 0.06
CA VAL A 191 -16.28 17.57 1.45
C VAL A 191 -16.14 16.37 2.38
N GLY A 192 -16.70 15.21 2.00
CA GLY A 192 -16.56 13.97 2.77
C GLY A 192 -15.09 13.56 2.96
N TYR A 193 -14.27 13.73 1.92
CA TYR A 193 -12.83 13.51 2.01
C TYR A 193 -12.17 14.46 3.00
N ALA A 194 -12.38 15.77 2.89
CA ALA A 194 -11.78 16.77 3.76
C ALA A 194 -12.23 16.61 5.22
N VAL A 195 -13.54 16.42 5.45
CA VAL A 195 -14.13 16.21 6.78
C VAL A 195 -13.56 14.94 7.43
N SER A 196 -13.27 13.89 6.67
CA SER A 196 -12.69 12.67 7.23
C SER A 196 -11.32 12.90 7.87
N PHE A 197 -10.48 13.74 7.25
CA PHE A 197 -9.18 14.12 7.82
C PHE A 197 -9.35 15.04 9.03
N VAL A 198 -10.25 16.01 8.95
CA VAL A 198 -10.52 16.95 10.07
C VAL A 198 -11.04 16.19 11.29
N ALA A 199 -12.03 15.31 11.12
CA ALA A 199 -12.58 14.52 12.21
C ALA A 199 -11.52 13.61 12.85
N ALA A 200 -10.74 12.92 12.01
CA ALA A 200 -9.66 12.05 12.50
C ALA A 200 -8.54 12.86 13.20
N ALA A 201 -8.20 14.05 12.71
CA ALA A 201 -7.24 14.95 13.35
C ALA A 201 -7.74 15.42 14.73
N ILE A 202 -8.99 15.86 14.83
CA ILE A 202 -9.60 16.27 16.10
C ILE A 202 -9.59 15.10 17.09
N ILE A 203 -10.04 13.92 16.67
CA ILE A 203 -10.05 12.72 17.51
C ILE A 203 -8.61 12.33 17.90
N GLY A 204 -7.68 12.38 16.95
CA GLY A 204 -6.27 12.05 17.17
C GLY A 204 -5.62 12.97 18.20
N VAL A 205 -5.75 14.29 18.02
CA VAL A 205 -5.20 15.29 18.95
C VAL A 205 -5.86 15.22 20.31
N ALA A 206 -7.19 15.12 20.37
CA ALA A 206 -7.92 15.01 21.64
C ALA A 206 -7.46 13.78 22.41
N THR A 207 -7.42 12.60 21.75
CA THR A 207 -6.95 11.35 22.35
C THR A 207 -5.50 11.47 22.80
N PHE A 208 -4.65 12.05 21.96
CA PHE A 208 -3.22 12.25 22.26
C PHE A 208 -3.03 13.19 23.45
N TYR A 209 -3.74 14.31 23.47
CA TYR A 209 -3.67 15.27 24.55
C TYR A 209 -4.16 14.69 25.88
N PHE A 210 -5.36 14.13 25.93
CA PHE A 210 -5.96 13.68 27.18
C PHE A 210 -5.27 12.44 27.76
N ILE A 211 -4.85 11.50 26.91
CA ILE A 211 -4.30 10.21 27.36
C ILE A 211 -2.79 10.29 27.58
N LEU A 212 -2.05 11.03 26.74
CA LEU A 212 -0.59 11.00 26.74
C LEU A 212 0.05 12.31 27.21
N LEU A 213 -0.40 13.45 26.74
CA LEU A 213 0.27 14.73 26.96
C LEU A 213 -0.09 15.36 28.30
N ARG A 214 -1.35 15.30 28.70
CA ARG A 214 -1.82 15.87 29.96
C ARG A 214 -1.15 15.25 31.20
N PRO A 215 -0.94 13.93 31.30
CA PRO A 215 -0.20 13.33 32.42
C PRO A 215 1.27 13.75 32.48
N LEU A 216 1.92 13.93 31.32
CA LEU A 216 3.32 14.35 31.22
C LEU A 216 3.49 15.82 31.63
N ARG A 217 2.56 16.69 31.27
CA ARG A 217 2.64 18.13 31.52
C ARG A 217 2.67 18.53 33.00
N LYS A 218 2.18 17.67 33.88
CA LYS A 218 2.22 17.87 35.34
C LYS A 218 3.62 17.74 35.94
N LYS A 219 4.58 17.19 35.20
CA LYS A 219 5.92 16.83 35.67
C LYS A 219 7.05 17.66 35.03
N ALA A 220 6.73 18.59 34.11
CA ALA A 220 7.75 19.25 33.31
C ALA A 220 8.30 20.53 33.91
N SER A 221 9.59 20.74 33.72
CA SER A 221 10.30 21.98 33.98
C SER A 221 10.23 22.95 32.79
N THR A 222 10.23 24.25 33.05
CA THR A 222 10.22 25.35 32.08
C THR A 222 11.48 25.39 31.21
N GLY A 223 11.32 25.63 29.89
CA GLY A 223 12.41 25.94 28.94
C GLY A 223 12.46 25.01 27.73
N LEU A 224 11.47 25.15 26.81
CA LEU A 224 11.48 24.47 25.50
C LEU A 224 12.54 25.12 24.59
N ASN A 225 13.52 24.36 24.13
CA ASN A 225 14.45 24.81 23.08
C ASN A 225 14.00 24.25 21.72
N LEU A 226 12.95 24.86 21.16
CA LEU A 226 12.28 24.44 19.92
C LEU A 226 13.28 24.27 18.76
N ILE A 227 14.16 25.26 18.53
CA ILE A 227 15.08 25.25 17.39
C ILE A 227 16.07 24.10 17.49
N ARG A 228 16.67 23.88 18.65
CA ARG A 228 17.62 22.78 18.88
C ARG A 228 16.95 21.42 18.69
N THR A 229 15.76 21.27 19.23
CA THR A 229 14.98 20.03 19.13
C THR A 229 14.60 19.74 17.67
N LEU A 230 14.08 20.72 16.92
CA LEU A 230 13.78 20.59 15.50
C LEU A 230 15.02 20.25 14.68
N LYS A 231 16.17 20.88 14.94
CA LYS A 231 17.43 20.56 14.26
C LYS A 231 17.83 19.10 14.46
N THR A 232 17.63 18.57 15.67
CA THR A 232 17.89 17.16 15.99
C THR A 232 16.93 16.23 15.23
N MET A 233 15.64 16.57 15.18
CA MET A 233 14.63 15.79 14.47
C MET A 233 14.88 15.80 12.96
N LEU A 234 15.15 16.96 12.38
CA LEU A 234 15.42 17.12 10.95
C LEU A 234 16.71 16.41 10.51
N SER A 235 17.78 16.46 11.33
CA SER A 235 19.03 15.75 11.01
C SER A 235 18.85 14.25 10.86
N TYR A 236 17.91 13.67 11.60
CA TYR A 236 17.51 12.26 11.48
C TYR A 236 16.46 12.04 10.37
N GLY A 237 15.48 12.93 10.29
CA GLY A 237 14.30 12.75 9.45
C GLY A 237 14.55 13.01 7.97
N VAL A 238 15.31 14.07 7.61
CA VAL A 238 15.52 14.48 6.22
C VAL A 238 16.08 13.36 5.32
N PRO A 239 17.12 12.60 5.72
CA PRO A 239 17.61 11.49 4.90
C PRO A 239 16.54 10.41 4.62
N LEU A 240 15.67 10.14 5.60
CA LEU A 240 14.56 9.19 5.44
C LEU A 240 13.48 9.73 4.50
N SER A 241 13.15 11.02 4.65
CA SER A 241 12.17 11.70 3.79
C SER A 241 12.60 11.74 2.33
N ILE A 242 13.86 12.03 2.05
CA ILE A 242 14.37 12.04 0.67
C ILE A 242 14.12 10.69 0.00
N SER A 243 14.37 9.59 0.69
CA SER A 243 14.10 8.25 0.16
C SER A 243 12.62 8.02 -0.14
N SER A 244 11.73 8.46 0.76
CA SER A 244 10.27 8.34 0.59
C SER A 244 9.75 9.24 -0.54
N ILE A 245 10.27 10.47 -0.64
CA ILE A 245 9.93 11.40 -1.71
C ILE A 245 10.35 10.82 -3.06
N LEU A 246 11.57 10.32 -3.18
CA LEU A 246 12.05 9.69 -4.42
C LEU A 246 11.17 8.50 -4.82
N ALA A 247 10.77 7.65 -3.87
CA ALA A 247 9.91 6.50 -4.15
C ALA A 247 8.51 6.90 -4.66
N GLY A 248 7.94 8.02 -4.17
CA GLY A 248 6.60 8.48 -4.55
C GLY A 248 6.56 9.47 -5.71
N LEU A 249 7.67 10.14 -6.00
CA LEU A 249 7.71 11.30 -6.92
C LEU A 249 7.24 10.94 -8.33
N LEU A 250 7.72 9.84 -8.90
CA LEU A 250 7.38 9.44 -10.26
C LEU A 250 5.87 9.23 -10.43
N THR A 251 5.23 8.58 -9.48
CA THR A 251 3.77 8.34 -9.48
C THR A 251 3.00 9.66 -9.48
N GLN A 252 3.43 10.63 -8.67
CA GLN A 252 2.76 11.94 -8.61
C GLN A 252 2.99 12.77 -9.88
N VAL A 253 4.19 12.72 -10.45
CA VAL A 253 4.48 13.38 -11.73
C VAL A 253 3.60 12.80 -12.84
N TYR A 254 3.46 11.48 -12.93
CA TYR A 254 2.58 10.84 -13.90
C TYR A 254 1.11 11.23 -13.70
N ALA A 255 0.65 11.32 -12.45
CA ALA A 255 -0.70 11.76 -12.14
C ALA A 255 -0.95 13.21 -12.61
N PHE A 256 0.02 14.10 -12.46
CA PHE A 256 -0.07 15.47 -12.99
C PHE A 256 -0.04 15.52 -14.51
N MET A 257 0.82 14.72 -15.15
CA MET A 257 0.97 14.71 -16.60
C MET A 257 -0.27 14.20 -17.32
N ILE A 258 -0.99 13.21 -16.76
CA ILE A 258 -2.13 12.60 -17.43
C ILE A 258 -3.38 13.49 -17.41
N VAL A 259 -3.55 14.34 -16.40
CA VAL A 259 -4.80 15.10 -16.20
C VAL A 259 -5.17 15.98 -17.40
N PRO A 260 -4.28 16.84 -17.96
CA PRO A 260 -4.63 17.66 -19.11
C PRO A 260 -4.83 16.86 -20.41
N LEU A 261 -4.39 15.59 -20.43
CA LEU A 261 -4.40 14.72 -21.62
C LEU A 261 -5.54 13.69 -21.62
N THR A 262 -6.39 13.68 -20.58
CA THR A 262 -7.44 12.67 -20.44
C THR A 262 -8.77 13.32 -20.08
N SER A 263 -9.90 12.66 -20.39
CA SER A 263 -11.22 13.07 -19.90
C SER A 263 -11.44 12.61 -18.44
N ASN A 264 -12.37 13.26 -17.75
CA ASN A 264 -12.79 12.81 -16.40
C ASN A 264 -13.28 11.37 -16.46
N THR A 265 -14.09 11.02 -17.46
CA THR A 265 -14.62 9.65 -17.64
C THR A 265 -13.50 8.61 -17.74
N MET A 266 -12.45 8.88 -18.53
CA MET A 266 -11.31 7.96 -18.65
C MET A 266 -10.54 7.87 -17.34
N TYR A 267 -10.37 9.01 -16.64
CA TYR A 267 -9.72 8.99 -15.33
C TYR A 267 -10.56 8.25 -14.27
N GLY A 268 -11.89 8.34 -14.32
CA GLY A 268 -12.81 7.56 -13.50
C GLY A 268 -12.65 6.05 -13.69
N ASN A 269 -12.53 5.61 -14.94
CA ASN A 269 -12.20 4.20 -15.27
C ASN A 269 -10.85 3.77 -14.69
N TYR A 270 -9.83 4.63 -14.78
CA TYR A 270 -8.51 4.36 -14.20
C TYR A 270 -8.56 4.26 -12.67
N LEU A 271 -9.35 5.10 -12.02
CA LEU A 271 -9.51 5.03 -10.56
C LEU A 271 -10.12 3.70 -10.09
N THR A 272 -11.09 3.14 -10.82
CA THR A 272 -11.64 1.83 -10.46
C THR A 272 -10.57 0.75 -10.51
N ALA A 273 -9.73 0.77 -11.55
CA ALA A 273 -8.60 -0.15 -11.67
C ALA A 273 -7.58 0.04 -10.53
N LEU A 274 -7.23 1.30 -10.21
CA LEU A 274 -6.30 1.64 -9.14
C LEU A 274 -6.78 1.10 -7.79
N ASN A 275 -8.05 1.30 -7.46
CA ASN A 275 -8.64 0.84 -6.20
C ASN A 275 -8.59 -0.68 -6.05
N PHE A 276 -8.78 -1.42 -7.15
CA PHE A 276 -8.68 -2.87 -7.11
C PHE A 276 -7.24 -3.39 -7.07
N SER A 277 -6.31 -2.71 -7.70
CA SER A 277 -4.90 -3.10 -7.64
C SER A 277 -4.35 -3.08 -6.21
N VAL A 278 -4.91 -2.22 -5.34
CA VAL A 278 -4.58 -2.16 -3.91
C VAL A 278 -4.93 -3.48 -3.18
N LEU A 279 -5.90 -4.26 -3.65
CA LEU A 279 -6.23 -5.56 -3.01
C LEU A 279 -5.05 -6.54 -3.01
N LEU A 280 -4.16 -6.46 -4.00
CA LEU A 280 -2.96 -7.30 -4.03
C LEU A 280 -1.99 -6.98 -2.88
N THR A 281 -2.07 -5.78 -2.28
CA THR A 281 -1.26 -5.42 -1.12
C THR A 281 -1.56 -6.29 0.10
N PHE A 282 -2.78 -6.85 0.21
CA PHE A 282 -3.11 -7.81 1.26
C PHE A 282 -2.27 -9.10 1.20
N PHE A 283 -1.71 -9.41 0.04
CA PHE A 283 -0.78 -10.53 -0.13
C PHE A 283 0.67 -10.07 -0.01
N THR A 284 1.03 -8.92 -0.59
CA THR A 284 2.43 -8.46 -0.63
C THR A 284 2.94 -7.97 0.71
N ILE A 285 2.10 -7.28 1.52
CA ILE A 285 2.51 -6.75 2.82
C ILE A 285 2.88 -7.87 3.81
N PRO A 286 2.06 -8.91 4.04
CA PRO A 286 2.43 -9.99 4.95
C PRO A 286 3.69 -10.73 4.50
N ILE A 287 3.86 -10.97 3.20
CA ILE A 287 5.06 -11.60 2.66
C ILE A 287 6.29 -10.75 2.96
N GLY A 288 6.24 -9.45 2.68
CA GLY A 288 7.33 -8.52 2.96
C GLY A 288 7.70 -8.44 4.44
N THR A 289 6.69 -8.43 5.33
CA THR A 289 6.90 -8.37 6.78
C THR A 289 7.57 -9.63 7.36
N VAL A 290 7.36 -10.79 6.75
CA VAL A 290 8.01 -12.05 7.14
C VAL A 290 9.42 -12.15 6.55
N LEU A 291 9.61 -11.73 5.31
CA LEU A 291 10.90 -11.82 4.61
C LEU A 291 11.96 -10.91 5.23
N PHE A 292 11.60 -9.71 5.66
CA PHE A 292 12.54 -8.76 6.25
C PHE A 292 13.30 -9.34 7.45
N PRO A 293 12.65 -9.82 8.54
CA PRO A 293 13.37 -10.42 9.67
C PRO A 293 14.00 -11.77 9.33
N ALA A 294 13.47 -12.51 8.35
CA ALA A 294 14.10 -13.76 7.93
C ALA A 294 15.49 -13.51 7.34
N PHE A 295 15.62 -12.48 6.48
CA PHE A 295 16.92 -12.13 5.91
C PHE A 295 17.82 -11.34 6.86
N SER A 296 17.27 -10.54 7.77
CA SER A 296 18.07 -9.74 8.72
C SER A 296 18.83 -10.57 9.76
N LYS A 297 18.44 -11.83 9.95
CA LYS A 297 19.10 -12.76 10.88
C LYS A 297 20.28 -13.50 10.25
N LEU A 298 20.44 -13.42 8.93
CA LEU A 298 21.47 -14.17 8.19
C LEU A 298 22.77 -13.38 8.11
N ASP A 299 23.88 -14.06 8.32
CA ASP A 299 25.23 -13.50 8.13
C ASP A 299 25.61 -13.60 6.64
N PRO A 300 25.75 -12.46 5.91
CA PRO A 300 26.06 -12.46 4.49
C PRO A 300 27.40 -13.13 4.14
N GLU A 301 28.36 -13.15 5.06
CA GLU A 301 29.70 -13.69 4.82
C GLU A 301 29.78 -15.20 5.09
N LYS A 302 29.00 -15.69 6.08
CA LYS A 302 29.08 -17.08 6.53
C LYS A 302 27.96 -17.96 5.98
N GLU A 303 26.80 -17.39 5.69
CA GLU A 303 25.57 -18.13 5.40
C GLU A 303 25.06 -17.92 3.96
N SER A 304 25.97 -17.74 3.00
CA SER A 304 25.61 -17.49 1.60
C SER A 304 24.71 -18.57 0.99
N ASP A 305 24.91 -19.85 1.34
CA ASP A 305 24.06 -20.94 0.83
C ASP A 305 22.67 -20.95 1.45
N LEU A 306 22.54 -20.56 2.71
CA LEU A 306 21.25 -20.39 3.36
C LEU A 306 20.50 -19.21 2.74
N ILE A 307 21.18 -18.10 2.43
CA ILE A 307 20.59 -16.95 1.71
C ILE A 307 20.03 -17.40 0.35
N LYS A 308 20.76 -18.21 -0.42
CA LYS A 308 20.26 -18.75 -1.71
C LYS A 308 18.98 -19.55 -1.52
N THR A 309 18.99 -20.46 -0.54
CA THR A 309 17.84 -21.33 -0.26
C THR A 309 16.61 -20.53 0.20
N VAL A 310 16.80 -19.60 1.15
CA VAL A 310 15.72 -18.75 1.65
C VAL A 310 15.20 -17.83 0.54
N PHE A 311 16.08 -17.29 -0.31
CA PHE A 311 15.68 -16.44 -1.44
C PHE A 311 14.84 -17.22 -2.46
N ALA A 312 15.31 -18.41 -2.90
CA ALA A 312 14.57 -19.24 -3.85
C ALA A 312 13.21 -19.69 -3.27
N SER A 313 13.16 -20.11 -2.00
CA SER A 313 11.93 -20.48 -1.31
C SER A 313 10.98 -19.32 -1.17
N SER A 314 11.47 -18.12 -0.83
CA SER A 314 10.65 -16.91 -0.72
C SER A 314 9.99 -16.55 -2.05
N ILE A 315 10.70 -16.69 -3.18
CA ILE A 315 10.13 -16.48 -4.51
C ILE A 315 9.03 -17.49 -4.80
N LYS A 316 9.28 -18.78 -4.49
CA LYS A 316 8.29 -19.85 -4.72
C LYS A 316 7.00 -19.59 -3.94
N TYR A 317 7.07 -19.35 -2.62
CA TYR A 317 5.88 -19.13 -1.80
C TYR A 317 5.17 -17.82 -2.12
N ALA A 318 5.91 -16.74 -2.40
CA ALA A 318 5.32 -15.50 -2.88
C ALA A 318 4.57 -15.71 -4.22
N SER A 319 5.16 -16.48 -5.14
CA SER A 319 4.56 -16.78 -6.43
C SER A 319 3.30 -17.65 -6.31
N ILE A 320 3.29 -18.67 -5.44
CA ILE A 320 2.11 -19.53 -5.21
C ILE A 320 0.90 -18.71 -4.75
N LEU A 321 1.12 -17.60 -4.03
CA LEU A 321 0.06 -16.75 -3.53
C LEU A 321 -0.30 -15.61 -4.50
N LEU A 322 0.71 -14.88 -4.97
CA LEU A 322 0.48 -13.63 -5.71
C LEU A 322 0.16 -13.85 -7.19
N VAL A 323 0.73 -14.88 -7.83
CA VAL A 323 0.44 -15.15 -9.25
C VAL A 323 -1.02 -15.50 -9.47
N PRO A 324 -1.62 -16.50 -8.78
CA PRO A 324 -3.04 -16.80 -8.96
C PRO A 324 -3.94 -15.63 -8.53
N ALA A 325 -3.60 -14.88 -7.47
CA ALA A 325 -4.34 -13.68 -7.07
C ALA A 325 -4.32 -12.59 -8.15
N THR A 326 -3.20 -12.41 -8.83
CA THR A 326 -3.08 -11.49 -9.97
C THR A 326 -3.87 -11.99 -11.19
N MET A 327 -3.72 -13.25 -11.52
CA MET A 327 -4.35 -13.87 -12.68
C MET A 327 -5.89 -13.92 -12.58
N ILE A 328 -6.44 -14.10 -11.36
CA ILE A 328 -7.88 -14.04 -11.13
C ILE A 328 -8.42 -12.63 -11.35
N LEU A 329 -7.67 -11.58 -10.95
CA LEU A 329 -8.06 -10.19 -11.22
C LEU A 329 -8.03 -9.88 -12.72
N ILE A 330 -7.10 -10.47 -13.47
CA ILE A 330 -7.06 -10.34 -14.93
C ILE A 330 -8.26 -11.04 -15.56
N ALA A 331 -8.51 -12.31 -15.20
CA ALA A 331 -9.58 -13.11 -15.77
C ALA A 331 -10.98 -12.54 -15.50
N LEU A 332 -11.18 -12.00 -14.30
CA LEU A 332 -12.49 -11.56 -13.81
C LEU A 332 -12.61 -10.03 -13.75
N SER A 333 -11.69 -9.28 -14.37
CA SER A 333 -11.71 -7.81 -14.34
C SER A 333 -13.04 -7.21 -14.80
N GLY A 334 -13.66 -7.76 -15.85
CA GLY A 334 -14.99 -7.35 -16.33
C GLY A 334 -16.09 -7.57 -15.30
N PRO A 335 -16.35 -8.82 -14.89
CA PRO A 335 -17.32 -9.11 -13.84
C PRO A 335 -17.08 -8.39 -12.52
N ILE A 336 -15.82 -8.18 -12.09
CA ILE A 336 -15.48 -7.44 -10.86
C ILE A 336 -15.95 -6.00 -10.97
N ILE A 337 -15.50 -5.27 -12.00
CA ILE A 337 -15.82 -3.86 -12.16
C ILE A 337 -17.30 -3.67 -12.45
N GLY A 338 -17.89 -4.49 -13.33
CA GLY A 338 -19.31 -4.43 -13.64
C GLY A 338 -20.21 -4.71 -12.42
N THR A 339 -19.83 -5.64 -11.54
CA THR A 339 -20.58 -5.93 -10.31
C THR A 339 -20.51 -4.80 -9.30
N LEU A 340 -19.32 -4.26 -9.07
CA LEU A 340 -19.06 -3.34 -7.96
C LEU A 340 -19.29 -1.88 -8.35
N TYR A 341 -18.83 -1.46 -9.52
CA TYR A 341 -18.96 -0.07 -9.97
C TYR A 341 -20.09 0.13 -10.99
N GLY A 342 -20.42 -0.89 -11.77
CA GLY A 342 -21.44 -0.83 -12.82
C GLY A 342 -20.83 -0.89 -14.21
N GLU A 343 -21.72 -1.03 -15.22
CA GLU A 343 -21.33 -1.23 -16.62
C GLU A 343 -20.84 0.05 -17.33
N THR A 344 -21.05 1.20 -16.72
CA THR A 344 -20.59 2.50 -17.25
C THR A 344 -19.06 2.63 -17.27
N TYR A 345 -18.34 1.83 -16.49
CA TYR A 345 -16.88 1.82 -16.41
C TYR A 345 -16.26 0.87 -17.45
N VAL A 346 -16.51 1.15 -18.73
CA VAL A 346 -16.17 0.26 -19.86
C VAL A 346 -14.68 -0.05 -19.98
N TYR A 347 -13.81 0.92 -19.71
CA TYR A 347 -12.35 0.77 -19.81
C TYR A 347 -11.70 0.31 -18.51
N GLY A 348 -12.42 0.33 -17.40
CA GLY A 348 -11.91 -0.08 -16.09
C GLY A 348 -11.36 -1.51 -16.06
N PRO A 349 -12.04 -2.52 -16.65
CA PRO A 349 -11.53 -3.89 -16.73
C PRO A 349 -10.18 -4.01 -17.45
N PHE A 350 -10.04 -3.30 -18.58
CA PHE A 350 -8.79 -3.30 -19.35
C PHE A 350 -7.64 -2.65 -18.58
N PHE A 351 -7.88 -1.50 -17.94
CA PHE A 351 -6.88 -0.84 -17.11
C PHE A 351 -6.49 -1.69 -15.90
N LEU A 352 -7.46 -2.35 -15.26
CA LEU A 352 -7.18 -3.26 -14.15
C LEU A 352 -6.29 -4.43 -14.60
N ALA A 353 -6.66 -5.09 -15.70
CA ALA A 353 -5.92 -6.23 -16.21
C ALA A 353 -4.45 -5.88 -16.51
N ILE A 354 -4.19 -4.75 -17.19
CA ILE A 354 -2.82 -4.31 -17.49
C ILE A 354 -2.08 -3.89 -16.21
N MET A 355 -2.72 -3.11 -15.32
CA MET A 355 -2.10 -2.58 -14.12
C MET A 355 -1.58 -3.67 -13.18
N VAL A 356 -2.35 -4.75 -13.01
CA VAL A 356 -1.97 -5.82 -12.09
C VAL A 356 -0.88 -6.73 -12.65
N THR A 357 -0.60 -6.72 -13.97
CA THR A 357 0.42 -7.58 -14.59
C THR A 357 1.82 -7.39 -14.00
N VAL A 358 2.13 -6.19 -13.48
CA VAL A 358 3.41 -5.91 -12.81
C VAL A 358 3.67 -6.87 -11.63
N ASN A 359 2.63 -7.36 -10.98
CA ASN A 359 2.76 -8.30 -9.87
C ASN A 359 3.22 -9.70 -10.31
N LEU A 360 3.11 -10.03 -11.60
CA LEU A 360 3.63 -11.30 -12.14
C LEU A 360 5.17 -11.37 -12.10
N PHE A 361 5.86 -10.23 -11.99
CA PHE A 361 7.32 -10.22 -11.80
C PHE A 361 7.77 -10.84 -10.47
N VAL A 362 6.84 -11.17 -9.57
CA VAL A 362 7.13 -11.95 -8.35
C VAL A 362 7.81 -13.28 -8.67
N VAL A 363 7.51 -13.90 -9.82
CA VAL A 363 8.08 -15.19 -10.26
C VAL A 363 9.59 -15.16 -10.51
N ILE A 364 10.13 -13.98 -10.76
CA ILE A 364 11.58 -13.76 -10.92
C ILE A 364 12.22 -13.16 -9.66
N GLY A 365 11.40 -12.85 -8.63
CA GLY A 365 11.89 -12.42 -7.32
C GLY A 365 11.80 -10.92 -7.05
N SER A 366 10.94 -10.16 -7.75
CA SER A 366 10.78 -8.72 -7.55
C SER A 366 10.49 -8.36 -6.08
N LEU A 367 9.58 -9.08 -5.43
CA LEU A 367 9.22 -8.86 -4.03
C LEU A 367 10.31 -9.33 -3.07
N SER A 368 10.89 -10.53 -3.32
CA SER A 368 11.93 -11.14 -2.48
C SER A 368 13.24 -10.35 -2.51
N ALA A 369 13.56 -9.72 -3.66
CA ALA A 369 14.76 -8.88 -3.79
C ALA A 369 14.71 -7.66 -2.87
N GLY A 370 13.56 -6.97 -2.80
CA GLY A 370 13.36 -5.86 -1.86
C GLY A 370 13.51 -6.30 -0.40
N GLY A 371 12.91 -7.45 -0.03
CA GLY A 371 13.03 -8.05 1.30
C GLY A 371 14.47 -8.40 1.67
N LEU A 372 15.20 -9.04 0.76
CA LEU A 372 16.61 -9.39 0.96
C LEU A 372 17.50 -8.16 1.13
N LEU A 373 17.43 -7.21 0.21
CA LEU A 373 18.26 -6.00 0.27
C LEU A 373 17.97 -5.15 1.53
N SER A 374 16.69 -5.03 1.91
CA SER A 374 16.29 -4.34 3.13
C SER A 374 16.77 -5.09 4.38
N GLY A 375 16.56 -6.41 4.45
CA GLY A 375 16.95 -7.25 5.58
C GLY A 375 18.46 -7.26 5.82
N LEU A 376 19.26 -7.31 4.77
CA LEU A 376 20.72 -7.23 4.85
C LEU A 376 21.27 -5.79 4.98
N GLY A 377 20.41 -4.79 5.15
CA GLY A 377 20.81 -3.39 5.32
C GLY A 377 21.47 -2.74 4.09
N LYS A 378 21.25 -3.29 2.89
CA LYS A 378 21.81 -2.75 1.63
C LYS A 378 20.99 -1.56 1.10
N THR A 379 20.75 -0.58 1.96
CA THR A 379 19.90 0.59 1.68
C THR A 379 20.40 1.46 0.53
N LYS A 380 21.72 1.56 0.32
CA LYS A 380 22.30 2.26 -0.84
C LYS A 380 21.86 1.63 -2.16
N THR A 381 21.79 0.30 -2.22
CA THR A 381 21.32 -0.42 -3.41
C THR A 381 19.86 -0.10 -3.71
N LEU A 382 19.01 -0.08 -2.69
CA LEU A 382 17.59 0.33 -2.84
C LEU A 382 17.45 1.79 -3.31
N MET A 383 18.27 2.69 -2.77
CA MET A 383 18.30 4.09 -3.22
C MET A 383 18.67 4.21 -4.70
N TYR A 384 19.72 3.49 -5.15
CA TYR A 384 20.09 3.47 -6.57
C TYR A 384 18.99 2.90 -7.46
N GLN A 385 18.26 1.86 -7.01
CA GLN A 385 17.08 1.35 -7.73
C GLN A 385 16.00 2.42 -7.88
N SER A 386 15.70 3.18 -6.82
CA SER A 386 14.71 4.27 -6.88
C SER A 386 15.13 5.38 -7.83
N ILE A 387 16.40 5.80 -7.79
CA ILE A 387 16.96 6.80 -8.72
C ILE A 387 16.86 6.29 -10.16
N MET A 388 17.26 5.05 -10.42
CA MET A 388 17.19 4.44 -11.75
C MET A 388 15.76 4.38 -12.28
N THR A 389 14.80 4.04 -11.43
CA THR A 389 13.37 4.04 -11.79
C THR A 389 12.90 5.45 -12.20
N ILE A 390 13.33 6.50 -11.51
CA ILE A 390 12.97 7.89 -11.85
C ILE A 390 13.65 8.30 -13.17
N VAL A 391 14.95 8.06 -13.29
CA VAL A 391 15.75 8.47 -14.47
C VAL A 391 15.22 7.82 -15.75
N ILE A 392 14.77 6.58 -15.69
CA ILE A 392 14.17 5.87 -16.82
C ILE A 392 12.68 6.21 -16.97
N GLY A 393 11.97 6.31 -15.85
CA GLY A 393 10.54 6.53 -15.83
C GLY A 393 10.13 7.90 -16.38
N LEU A 394 10.85 8.97 -16.01
CA LEU A 394 10.50 10.32 -16.49
C LEU A 394 10.49 10.40 -18.02
N PRO A 395 11.54 9.99 -18.76
CA PRO A 395 11.49 9.98 -20.24
C PRO A 395 10.40 9.07 -20.79
N LEU A 396 10.20 7.87 -20.20
CA LEU A 396 9.12 6.97 -20.62
C LEU A 396 7.74 7.62 -20.46
N GLY A 397 7.49 8.29 -19.34
CA GLY A 397 6.24 9.01 -19.10
C GLY A 397 6.03 10.15 -20.10
N ILE A 398 7.06 10.96 -20.34
CA ILE A 398 7.02 12.07 -21.30
C ILE A 398 6.65 11.59 -22.72
N VAL A 399 7.09 10.39 -23.11
CA VAL A 399 6.80 9.83 -24.44
C VAL A 399 5.46 9.08 -24.46
N LEU A 400 5.23 8.17 -23.50
CA LEU A 400 4.11 7.24 -23.57
C LEU A 400 2.77 7.86 -23.12
N ILE A 401 2.79 8.77 -22.15
CA ILE A 401 1.55 9.36 -21.62
C ILE A 401 0.85 10.23 -22.68
N PRO A 402 1.52 11.14 -23.42
CA PRO A 402 0.87 11.92 -24.46
C PRO A 402 0.34 11.08 -25.63
N VAL A 403 1.03 9.97 -25.96
CA VAL A 403 0.66 9.12 -27.11
C VAL A 403 -0.47 8.15 -26.79
N PHE A 404 -0.42 7.51 -25.61
CA PHE A 404 -1.32 6.42 -25.24
C PHE A 404 -2.24 6.74 -24.06
N GLY A 405 -2.24 7.98 -23.56
CA GLY A 405 -3.08 8.40 -22.43
C GLY A 405 -2.86 7.54 -21.19
N ILE A 406 -3.95 7.09 -20.58
CA ILE A 406 -3.92 6.26 -19.36
C ILE A 406 -3.19 4.92 -19.56
N THR A 407 -3.34 4.29 -20.73
CA THR A 407 -2.58 3.08 -21.05
C THR A 407 -1.08 3.38 -21.03
N GLY A 408 -0.67 4.52 -21.62
CA GLY A 408 0.71 4.99 -21.57
C GLY A 408 1.23 5.21 -20.16
N LEU A 409 0.40 5.77 -19.28
CA LEU A 409 0.73 5.95 -17.86
C LEU A 409 0.99 4.60 -17.17
N ILE A 410 0.11 3.63 -17.35
CA ILE A 410 0.24 2.30 -16.74
C ILE A 410 1.48 1.57 -17.27
N VAL A 411 1.68 1.60 -18.58
CA VAL A 411 2.83 0.95 -19.23
C VAL A 411 4.15 1.63 -18.84
N ALA A 412 4.20 2.97 -18.82
CA ALA A 412 5.37 3.71 -18.39
C ALA A 412 5.72 3.38 -16.93
N GLY A 413 4.73 3.33 -16.03
CA GLY A 413 4.92 2.93 -14.64
C GLY A 413 5.48 1.52 -14.50
N THR A 414 4.97 0.57 -15.26
CA THR A 414 5.46 -0.81 -15.26
C THR A 414 6.87 -0.92 -15.81
N LEU A 415 7.12 -0.34 -17.00
CA LEU A 415 8.41 -0.42 -17.66
C LEU A 415 9.53 0.30 -16.90
N SER A 416 9.23 1.40 -16.22
CA SER A 416 10.22 2.15 -15.42
C SER A 416 10.85 1.31 -14.29
N GLY A 417 10.10 0.36 -13.73
CA GLY A 417 10.56 -0.52 -12.67
C GLY A 417 11.40 -1.70 -13.15
N ILE A 418 11.28 -2.12 -14.41
CA ILE A 418 11.96 -3.33 -14.92
C ILE A 418 13.48 -3.22 -14.86
N PRO A 419 14.13 -2.15 -15.38
CA PRO A 419 15.59 -2.07 -15.35
C PRO A 419 16.15 -2.03 -13.92
N SER A 420 15.49 -1.31 -13.01
CA SER A 420 15.92 -1.26 -11.60
C SER A 420 15.77 -2.62 -10.90
N MET A 421 14.70 -3.35 -11.19
CA MET A 421 14.48 -4.72 -10.71
C MET A 421 15.56 -5.67 -11.26
N VAL A 422 15.81 -5.66 -12.57
CA VAL A 422 16.83 -6.52 -13.21
C VAL A 422 18.22 -6.23 -12.62
N TRP A 423 18.56 -4.95 -12.44
CA TRP A 423 19.80 -4.57 -11.80
C TRP A 423 19.91 -5.06 -10.35
N GLY A 424 18.84 -4.98 -9.57
CA GLY A 424 18.79 -5.49 -8.20
C GLY A 424 18.95 -7.01 -8.14
N LEU A 425 18.29 -7.75 -9.03
CA LEU A 425 18.43 -9.20 -9.14
C LEU A 425 19.85 -9.60 -9.59
N TYR A 426 20.42 -8.85 -10.55
CA TYR A 426 21.83 -9.05 -10.96
C TYR A 426 22.79 -8.79 -9.80
N TRP A 427 22.57 -7.75 -9.00
CA TRP A 427 23.36 -7.45 -7.82
C TRP A 427 23.32 -8.61 -6.80
N ILE A 428 22.12 -9.14 -6.52
CA ILE A 428 21.92 -10.30 -5.64
C ILE A 428 22.63 -11.54 -6.20
N TRP A 429 22.48 -11.82 -7.48
CA TRP A 429 23.18 -12.93 -8.12
C TRP A 429 24.70 -12.78 -8.08
N LYS A 430 25.22 -11.57 -8.31
CA LYS A 430 26.66 -11.31 -8.28
C LYS A 430 27.27 -11.58 -6.90
N HIS A 431 26.61 -11.13 -5.82
CA HIS A 431 27.15 -11.21 -4.46
C HIS A 431 26.85 -12.54 -3.77
N PHE A 432 25.68 -13.11 -3.97
CA PHE A 432 25.22 -14.30 -3.26
C PHE A 432 25.02 -15.51 -4.17
N LYS A 433 25.13 -15.37 -5.50
CA LYS A 433 24.76 -16.41 -6.47
C LYS A 433 23.30 -16.91 -6.31
N ALA A 434 22.46 -16.14 -5.62
CA ALA A 434 21.06 -16.45 -5.41
C ALA A 434 20.24 -16.11 -6.66
N LYS A 435 19.34 -16.99 -7.06
CA LYS A 435 18.47 -16.86 -8.24
C LYS A 435 17.13 -17.52 -8.01
N ALA A 436 16.13 -17.14 -8.81
CA ALA A 436 14.83 -17.79 -8.82
C ALA A 436 14.95 -19.24 -9.35
N ASP A 437 14.12 -20.14 -8.82
CA ASP A 437 13.86 -21.42 -9.46
C ASP A 437 12.87 -21.23 -10.62
N PHE A 438 13.41 -20.94 -11.80
CA PHE A 438 12.62 -20.69 -13.01
C PHE A 438 11.69 -21.86 -13.37
N ARG A 439 12.07 -23.09 -13.03
CA ARG A 439 11.24 -24.28 -13.30
C ARG A 439 9.98 -24.28 -12.44
N SER A 440 10.12 -23.99 -11.16
CA SER A 440 9.01 -23.85 -10.23
C SER A 440 8.12 -22.67 -10.62
N SER A 441 8.73 -21.51 -10.90
CA SER A 441 8.03 -20.30 -11.33
C SER A 441 7.22 -20.50 -12.62
N ALA A 442 7.81 -21.15 -13.63
CA ALA A 442 7.13 -21.46 -14.88
C ALA A 442 5.92 -22.39 -14.68
N LYS A 443 6.03 -23.39 -13.79
CA LYS A 443 4.91 -24.29 -13.47
C LYS A 443 3.76 -23.55 -12.78
N ILE A 444 4.07 -22.63 -11.84
CA ILE A 444 3.07 -21.81 -11.15
C ILE A 444 2.35 -20.90 -12.17
N LEU A 445 3.10 -20.27 -13.06
CA LEU A 445 2.52 -19.47 -14.14
C LEU A 445 1.64 -20.30 -15.06
N ALA A 446 2.10 -21.46 -15.50
CA ALA A 446 1.34 -22.35 -16.38
C ALA A 446 0.03 -22.80 -15.72
N ALA A 447 0.08 -23.24 -14.45
CA ALA A 447 -1.13 -23.64 -13.71
C ALA A 447 -2.13 -22.47 -13.56
N SER A 448 -1.63 -21.28 -13.24
CA SER A 448 -2.46 -20.08 -13.13
C SER A 448 -3.03 -19.64 -14.48
N THR A 449 -2.25 -19.76 -15.57
CA THR A 449 -2.72 -19.44 -16.93
C THR A 449 -3.85 -20.38 -17.37
N VAL A 450 -3.72 -21.68 -17.11
CA VAL A 450 -4.80 -22.65 -17.40
C VAL A 450 -6.07 -22.28 -16.63
N ALA A 451 -5.95 -21.99 -15.33
CA ALA A 451 -7.08 -21.56 -14.51
C ALA A 451 -7.70 -20.24 -15.02
N THR A 452 -6.87 -19.29 -15.47
CA THR A 452 -7.30 -18.01 -16.07
C THR A 452 -8.12 -18.24 -17.33
N ILE A 453 -7.64 -19.03 -18.27
CA ILE A 453 -8.35 -19.33 -19.53
C ILE A 453 -9.70 -19.98 -19.22
N LEU A 454 -9.74 -20.98 -18.34
CA LEU A 454 -10.97 -21.66 -17.95
C LEU A 454 -11.97 -20.72 -17.26
N ALA A 455 -11.51 -19.81 -16.42
CA ALA A 455 -12.37 -18.85 -15.74
C ALA A 455 -12.81 -17.69 -16.64
N TYR A 456 -11.99 -17.30 -17.61
CA TYR A 456 -12.31 -16.24 -18.57
C TYR A 456 -13.48 -16.62 -19.48
N LEU A 457 -13.63 -17.90 -19.85
CA LEU A 457 -14.72 -18.36 -20.70
C LEU A 457 -16.10 -18.05 -20.09
N PRO A 458 -16.45 -18.51 -18.87
CA PRO A 458 -17.73 -18.15 -18.28
C PRO A 458 -17.83 -16.66 -17.94
N ALA A 459 -16.72 -16.01 -17.58
CA ALA A 459 -16.69 -14.58 -17.29
C ALA A 459 -17.08 -13.73 -18.51
N THR A 460 -16.78 -14.18 -19.72
CA THR A 460 -16.99 -13.39 -20.95
C THR A 460 -18.24 -13.82 -21.70
N TYR A 461 -18.49 -15.12 -21.85
CA TYR A 461 -19.50 -15.65 -22.77
C TYR A 461 -20.85 -15.96 -22.12
N LEU A 462 -20.94 -16.09 -20.77
CA LEU A 462 -22.24 -16.29 -20.13
C LEU A 462 -23.06 -14.99 -20.20
N GLN A 463 -24.27 -15.09 -20.74
CA GLN A 463 -25.23 -13.98 -20.77
C GLN A 463 -25.99 -13.91 -19.42
N MET A 464 -25.29 -13.58 -18.35
CA MET A 464 -25.83 -13.49 -17.00
C MET A 464 -25.37 -12.20 -16.32
N ALA A 465 -26.02 -11.83 -15.21
CA ALA A 465 -25.61 -10.68 -14.41
C ALA A 465 -24.14 -10.80 -13.98
N ASN A 466 -23.42 -9.68 -13.92
CA ASN A 466 -21.97 -9.65 -13.63
C ASN A 466 -21.60 -10.35 -12.33
N TRP A 467 -22.41 -10.23 -11.27
CA TRP A 467 -22.16 -10.91 -10.00
C TRP A 467 -22.24 -12.44 -10.10
N ILE A 468 -23.14 -12.99 -10.96
CA ILE A 468 -23.22 -14.44 -11.22
C ILE A 468 -21.96 -14.89 -11.97
N ARG A 469 -21.58 -14.15 -13.02
CA ARG A 469 -20.36 -14.40 -13.80
C ARG A 469 -19.10 -14.34 -12.91
N LEU A 470 -19.07 -13.40 -11.95
CA LEU A 470 -18.00 -13.28 -10.98
C LEU A 470 -17.91 -14.53 -10.08
N ILE A 471 -19.03 -14.99 -9.51
CA ILE A 471 -19.05 -16.16 -8.64
C ILE A 471 -18.65 -17.42 -9.42
N ILE A 472 -19.24 -17.65 -10.59
CA ILE A 472 -18.93 -18.81 -11.43
C ILE A 472 -17.44 -18.78 -11.83
N GLY A 473 -16.95 -17.64 -12.32
CA GLY A 473 -15.55 -17.48 -12.71
C GLY A 473 -14.59 -17.71 -11.54
N LEU A 474 -14.94 -17.22 -10.34
CA LEU A 474 -14.14 -17.45 -9.12
C LEU A 474 -14.08 -18.94 -8.77
N VAL A 475 -15.22 -19.63 -8.78
CA VAL A 475 -15.29 -21.06 -8.49
C VAL A 475 -14.49 -21.86 -9.52
N VAL A 476 -14.67 -21.56 -10.81
CA VAL A 476 -13.94 -22.23 -11.90
C VAL A 476 -12.44 -21.99 -11.76
N PHE A 477 -12.00 -20.73 -11.51
CA PHE A 477 -10.59 -20.42 -11.32
C PHE A 477 -9.98 -21.19 -10.16
N VAL A 478 -10.61 -21.12 -8.98
CA VAL A 478 -10.09 -21.77 -7.77
C VAL A 478 -10.02 -23.28 -7.96
N THR A 479 -11.07 -23.90 -8.52
CA THR A 479 -11.10 -25.35 -8.78
C THR A 479 -10.02 -25.75 -9.79
N ALA A 480 -9.91 -25.00 -10.90
CA ALA A 480 -8.93 -25.27 -11.94
C ALA A 480 -7.49 -25.10 -11.41
N TYR A 481 -7.22 -24.04 -10.62
CA TYR A 481 -5.90 -23.83 -10.05
C TYR A 481 -5.52 -24.90 -9.03
N ILE A 482 -6.44 -25.25 -8.11
CA ILE A 482 -6.19 -26.28 -7.08
C ILE A 482 -5.93 -27.65 -7.73
N THR A 483 -6.54 -27.95 -8.87
CA THR A 483 -6.31 -29.21 -9.60
C THR A 483 -5.07 -29.13 -10.48
N ALA A 484 -4.88 -28.06 -11.25
CA ALA A 484 -3.76 -27.93 -12.19
C ALA A 484 -2.40 -27.77 -11.49
N ALA A 485 -2.33 -27.04 -10.37
CA ALA A 485 -1.06 -26.75 -9.71
C ALA A 485 -0.35 -28.04 -9.20
N PRO A 486 -1.00 -28.99 -8.52
CA PRO A 486 -0.36 -30.27 -8.19
C PRO A 486 -0.10 -31.16 -9.42
N LEU A 487 -1.02 -31.18 -10.40
CA LEU A 487 -0.86 -31.99 -11.61
C LEU A 487 0.37 -31.57 -12.44
N ILE A 488 0.63 -30.28 -12.56
CA ILE A 488 1.81 -29.74 -13.25
C ILE A 488 3.08 -29.86 -12.36
N GLY A 489 2.90 -30.14 -11.05
CA GLY A 489 3.98 -30.16 -10.05
C GLY A 489 4.48 -28.75 -9.72
N ALA A 490 3.58 -27.78 -9.69
CA ALA A 490 3.83 -26.42 -9.22
C ALA A 490 3.77 -26.33 -7.69
N VAL A 491 2.91 -27.13 -7.05
CA VAL A 491 2.71 -27.20 -5.60
C VAL A 491 2.76 -28.65 -5.15
N TYR A 492 3.58 -28.93 -4.13
CA TYR A 492 3.72 -30.24 -3.51
C TYR A 492 3.09 -30.25 -2.11
N SER A 493 2.85 -31.45 -1.55
CA SER A 493 2.28 -31.61 -0.19
C SER A 493 3.12 -30.91 0.88
N GLU A 494 4.44 -30.88 0.71
CA GLU A 494 5.36 -30.16 1.59
C GLU A 494 5.13 -28.63 1.56
N ASP A 495 4.88 -28.06 0.38
CA ASP A 495 4.57 -26.64 0.23
C ASP A 495 3.29 -26.26 0.95
N ILE A 496 2.27 -27.15 0.89
CA ILE A 496 1.00 -26.96 1.58
C ILE A 496 1.21 -26.98 3.10
N SER A 497 2.03 -27.89 3.61
CA SER A 497 2.39 -27.95 5.02
C SER A 497 3.10 -26.69 5.49
N ASN A 498 4.07 -26.22 4.70
CA ASN A 498 4.83 -25.01 5.00
C ASN A 498 3.95 -23.76 4.99
N LEU A 499 3.05 -23.63 4.01
CA LEU A 499 2.06 -22.54 3.99
C LEU A 499 1.13 -22.60 5.21
N ARG A 500 0.69 -23.78 5.63
CA ARG A 500 -0.13 -23.96 6.85
C ARG A 500 0.61 -23.46 8.10
N ILE A 501 1.88 -23.76 8.23
CA ILE A 501 2.73 -23.27 9.34
C ILE A 501 2.88 -21.75 9.26
N MET A 502 3.15 -21.19 8.08
CA MET A 502 3.30 -19.74 7.90
C MET A 502 2.04 -18.95 8.31
N PHE A 503 0.86 -19.49 8.03
CA PHE A 503 -0.42 -18.83 8.35
C PHE A 503 -1.04 -19.27 9.69
N SER A 504 -0.44 -20.17 10.44
CA SER A 504 -0.99 -20.68 11.71
C SER A 504 -1.19 -19.59 12.78
N GLY A 505 -0.38 -18.52 12.74
CA GLY A 505 -0.49 -17.37 13.64
C GLY A 505 -1.65 -16.40 13.33
N MET A 506 -2.35 -16.55 12.19
CA MET A 506 -3.41 -15.64 11.73
C MET A 506 -4.80 -16.27 11.88
N SER A 507 -5.42 -16.16 13.04
CA SER A 507 -6.65 -16.89 13.44
C SER A 507 -7.80 -16.88 12.43
N ILE A 508 -8.12 -15.74 11.79
CA ILE A 508 -9.24 -15.64 10.83
C ILE A 508 -8.81 -16.14 9.44
N VAL A 509 -7.63 -15.74 9.00
CA VAL A 509 -7.06 -16.07 7.69
C VAL A 509 -6.74 -17.57 7.60
N SER A 510 -6.28 -18.17 8.70
CA SER A 510 -5.91 -19.59 8.75
C SER A 510 -7.08 -20.53 8.48
N LYS A 511 -8.31 -20.19 8.93
CA LYS A 511 -9.49 -21.05 8.69
C LYS A 511 -9.84 -21.11 7.21
N THR A 512 -9.85 -19.96 6.51
CA THR A 512 -10.19 -19.89 5.08
C THR A 512 -9.09 -20.50 4.23
N ILE A 513 -7.82 -20.19 4.52
CA ILE A 513 -6.69 -20.78 3.81
C ILE A 513 -6.62 -22.29 4.04
N ASN A 514 -6.86 -22.78 5.26
CA ASN A 514 -6.87 -24.22 5.54
C ASN A 514 -7.94 -24.98 4.76
N LEU A 515 -9.09 -24.37 4.46
CA LEU A 515 -10.10 -25.00 3.60
C LEU A 515 -9.56 -25.21 2.17
N VAL A 516 -8.95 -24.18 1.60
CA VAL A 516 -8.32 -24.22 0.27
C VAL A 516 -7.14 -25.19 0.25
N LEU A 517 -6.29 -25.14 1.28
CA LEU A 517 -5.12 -26.03 1.40
C LEU A 517 -5.53 -27.50 1.57
N LYS A 518 -6.62 -27.82 2.29
CA LYS A 518 -7.14 -29.20 2.37
C LYS A 518 -7.60 -29.72 1.01
N ALA A 519 -8.26 -28.88 0.21
CA ALA A 519 -8.66 -29.27 -1.14
C ALA A 519 -7.45 -29.49 -2.05
N ALA A 520 -6.43 -28.64 -1.98
CA ALA A 520 -5.17 -28.78 -2.71
C ALA A 520 -4.37 -30.02 -2.27
N GLU A 521 -4.38 -30.36 -0.97
CA GLU A 521 -3.73 -31.54 -0.41
C GLU A 521 -4.38 -32.83 -0.95
N LYS A 522 -5.73 -32.88 -0.99
CA LYS A 522 -6.47 -34.00 -1.58
C LYS A 522 -6.14 -34.18 -3.07
N ALA A 523 -5.98 -33.09 -3.82
CA ALA A 523 -5.57 -33.13 -5.21
C ALA A 523 -4.10 -33.55 -5.38
N ALA A 524 -3.21 -33.14 -4.47
CA ALA A 524 -1.78 -33.51 -4.49
C ALA A 524 -1.56 -35.00 -4.16
N HIS A 525 -2.37 -35.57 -3.26
CA HIS A 525 -2.32 -37.02 -2.94
C HIS A 525 -2.69 -37.94 -4.11
N LEU A 526 -3.44 -37.42 -5.09
CA LEU A 526 -3.76 -38.19 -6.32
C LEU A 526 -2.52 -38.46 -7.20
N LYS A 527 -1.42 -37.71 -7.01
CA LYS A 527 -0.17 -37.83 -7.79
C LYS A 527 1.00 -38.43 -6.99
N SER A 528 0.84 -38.69 -5.70
CA SER A 528 1.85 -39.38 -4.91
C SER A 528 1.90 -40.84 -5.35
N PRO A 529 3.01 -41.35 -5.93
CA PRO A 529 3.13 -42.79 -6.14
C PRO A 529 3.05 -43.43 -4.75
N LYS A 530 2.15 -44.39 -4.61
CA LYS A 530 2.14 -45.29 -3.45
C LYS A 530 3.55 -45.83 -3.29
N LYS A 531 4.24 -45.41 -2.20
CA LYS A 531 5.45 -46.11 -1.74
C LYS A 531 5.09 -47.46 -1.22
#